data_393f02ce30d0cc6e713bbe3da9311fdb
#
_entry.id   393f02ce30d0cc6e713bbe3da9311fdb
#
_cell.length_a   1.000
_cell.length_b   1.000
_cell.length_c   1.000
_cell.angle_alpha   90.00
_cell.angle_beta   90.00
_cell.angle_gamma   90.00
#
_symmetry.space_group_name_H-M   'P 1'
#
loop_
_entity.id
_entity.type
_entity.pdbx_description
1 polymer ?
#
loop_
_entity_poly.entity_id
_entity_poly.type
_entity_poly.pdbx_seq_one_letter_code
_entity_poly.pdbx_strand_id
1 'polypeptide(L)'
;VTDHILVERQGAIQIIRINRPDKKNALTRAMYAKMSQTLAEGDADPAIRVHVFLGVPGAFSSGNDLADFMVVATGGEGGTEVWDFLMALARVAKPIVSGVDGIAVGIGTTLNLHCDLTFATPRTVFRTPFVDLGLVPEAGSSLLAPRILGQQGAFALLGLGEGFSAERAKAAGLIYEVVEEGALEASVLTAAGQIAAKPPQALRIARDLMRGSREDLVARINVESEHFRERLKSDEARAALTAFMTRKN
;
A
#
# COMPACT_ATOMS: atom_id res chain seq x y z
N VAL A 1 22.55 -5.08 -10.87
CA VAL A 1 21.52 -4.29 -10.14
C VAL A 1 20.42 -5.26 -9.80
N THR A 2 20.24 -5.55 -8.52
CA THR A 2 19.17 -6.44 -8.06
C THR A 2 17.83 -5.74 -8.33
N ASP A 3 16.93 -6.40 -9.04
CA ASP A 3 15.60 -5.84 -9.30
C ASP A 3 14.78 -5.95 -8.02
N HIS A 4 14.46 -4.79 -7.42
CA HIS A 4 13.74 -4.71 -6.15
C HIS A 4 12.22 -4.86 -6.29
N ILE A 5 11.70 -4.82 -7.52
CA ILE A 5 10.31 -5.15 -7.87
C ILE A 5 10.37 -6.27 -8.90
N LEU A 6 9.98 -7.46 -8.48
CA LEU A 6 9.86 -8.61 -9.38
C LEU A 6 8.43 -8.66 -9.93
N VAL A 7 8.33 -8.87 -11.22
CA VAL A 7 7.03 -8.99 -11.91
C VAL A 7 6.95 -10.37 -12.54
N GLU A 8 5.97 -11.13 -12.10
CA GLU A 8 5.72 -12.49 -12.58
C GLU A 8 4.31 -12.58 -13.16
N ARG A 9 4.09 -13.53 -14.06
CA ARG A 9 2.78 -13.82 -14.60
C ARG A 9 2.45 -15.29 -14.40
N GLN A 10 1.29 -15.53 -13.79
CA GLN A 10 0.74 -16.87 -13.65
C GLN A 10 -0.66 -16.91 -14.28
N GLY A 11 -0.74 -17.39 -15.53
CA GLY A 11 -1.98 -17.34 -16.30
C GLY A 11 -2.48 -15.91 -16.48
N ALA A 12 -3.65 -15.61 -15.93
CA ALA A 12 -4.28 -14.29 -15.98
C ALA A 12 -3.96 -13.41 -14.76
N ILE A 13 -3.03 -13.83 -13.89
CA ILE A 13 -2.63 -13.13 -12.68
C ILE A 13 -1.26 -12.48 -12.91
N GLN A 14 -1.18 -11.17 -12.65
CA GLN A 14 0.09 -10.44 -12.59
C GLN A 14 0.50 -10.31 -11.12
N ILE A 15 1.70 -10.83 -10.78
CA ILE A 15 2.25 -10.79 -9.43
C ILE A 15 3.33 -9.71 -9.39
N ILE A 16 3.19 -8.79 -8.45
CA ILE A 16 4.12 -7.70 -8.17
C ILE A 16 4.72 -7.96 -6.79
N ARG A 17 5.97 -8.41 -6.76
CA ARG A 17 6.65 -8.76 -5.51
C ARG A 17 7.65 -7.68 -5.13
N ILE A 18 7.48 -7.12 -3.94
CA ILE A 18 8.45 -6.21 -3.33
C ILE A 18 9.60 -7.05 -2.78
N ASN A 19 10.83 -6.84 -3.28
CA ASN A 19 11.98 -7.70 -3.05
C ASN A 19 13.24 -6.90 -2.68
N ARG A 20 13.22 -6.28 -1.49
CA ARG A 20 14.35 -5.55 -0.91
C ARG A 20 14.52 -5.93 0.57
N PRO A 21 14.83 -7.23 0.84
CA PRO A 21 14.79 -7.78 2.21
C PRO A 21 15.79 -7.12 3.17
N ASP A 22 16.96 -6.70 2.68
CA ASP A 22 18.00 -6.00 3.44
C ASP A 22 17.55 -4.68 4.06
N LYS A 23 16.49 -4.07 3.49
CA LYS A 23 15.85 -2.84 3.97
C LYS A 23 14.40 -3.05 4.40
N LYS A 24 14.00 -4.30 4.71
CA LYS A 24 12.62 -4.66 5.08
C LYS A 24 11.60 -4.11 4.09
N ASN A 25 11.91 -4.18 2.79
CA ASN A 25 11.08 -3.67 1.71
C ASN A 25 10.72 -2.17 1.81
N ALA A 26 11.66 -1.33 2.30
CA ALA A 26 11.54 0.12 2.17
C ALA A 26 11.49 0.49 0.68
N LEU A 27 10.51 1.30 0.30
CA LEU A 27 10.22 1.65 -1.09
C LEU A 27 11.00 2.90 -1.52
N THR A 28 11.83 2.74 -2.54
CA THR A 28 12.52 3.84 -3.22
C THR A 28 11.67 4.40 -4.36
N ARG A 29 12.00 5.61 -4.84
CA ARG A 29 11.35 6.22 -6.00
C ARG A 29 11.37 5.30 -7.23
N ALA A 30 12.49 4.63 -7.51
CA ALA A 30 12.59 3.68 -8.62
C ALA A 30 11.62 2.48 -8.48
N MET A 31 11.40 1.99 -7.25
CA MET A 31 10.42 0.94 -6.99
C MET A 31 8.98 1.43 -7.23
N TYR A 32 8.66 2.66 -6.83
CA TYR A 32 7.36 3.27 -7.12
C TYR A 32 7.12 3.41 -8.63
N ALA A 33 8.09 3.94 -9.37
CA ALA A 33 8.01 4.07 -10.82
C ALA A 33 7.75 2.70 -11.48
N LYS A 34 8.47 1.65 -11.06
CA LYS A 34 8.29 0.29 -11.59
C LYS A 34 6.91 -0.27 -11.26
N MET A 35 6.41 -0.11 -10.03
CA MET A 35 5.07 -0.58 -9.65
C MET A 35 3.98 0.17 -10.39
N SER A 36 4.11 1.49 -10.55
CA SER A 36 3.16 2.31 -11.32
C SER A 36 3.09 1.86 -12.78
N GLN A 37 4.24 1.72 -13.43
CA GLN A 37 4.34 1.22 -14.80
C GLN A 37 3.71 -0.18 -14.92
N THR A 38 4.05 -1.10 -14.01
CA THR A 38 3.56 -2.47 -14.02
C THR A 38 2.03 -2.53 -13.87
N LEU A 39 1.44 -1.71 -12.99
CA LEU A 39 -0.02 -1.63 -12.87
C LEU A 39 -0.66 -1.11 -14.16
N ALA A 40 -0.11 -0.06 -14.77
CA ALA A 40 -0.65 0.51 -16.01
C ALA A 40 -0.57 -0.49 -17.18
N GLU A 41 0.57 -1.16 -17.33
CA GLU A 41 0.76 -2.20 -18.38
C GLU A 41 -0.20 -3.37 -18.17
N GLY A 42 -0.30 -3.88 -16.93
CA GLY A 42 -1.18 -4.99 -16.62
C GLY A 42 -2.67 -4.62 -16.72
N ASP A 43 -3.05 -3.39 -16.40
CA ASP A 43 -4.43 -2.91 -16.56
C ASP A 43 -4.83 -2.79 -18.04
N ALA A 44 -3.88 -2.45 -18.91
CA ALA A 44 -4.06 -2.39 -20.34
C ALA A 44 -4.03 -3.77 -21.05
N ASP A 45 -3.36 -4.77 -20.49
CA ASP A 45 -3.25 -6.12 -21.10
C ASP A 45 -4.55 -6.92 -20.88
N PRO A 46 -5.33 -7.25 -21.95
CA PRO A 46 -6.57 -8.01 -21.82
C PRO A 46 -6.37 -9.43 -21.27
N ALA A 47 -5.16 -9.95 -21.31
CA ALA A 47 -4.84 -11.28 -20.79
C ALA A 47 -4.58 -11.27 -19.27
N ILE A 48 -4.37 -10.12 -18.66
CA ILE A 48 -4.31 -9.96 -17.19
C ILE A 48 -5.72 -9.65 -16.67
N ARG A 49 -6.09 -10.29 -15.57
CA ARG A 49 -7.41 -10.17 -14.95
C ARG A 49 -7.37 -9.69 -13.51
N VAL A 50 -6.24 -9.91 -12.84
CA VAL A 50 -6.04 -9.61 -11.41
C VAL A 50 -4.59 -9.21 -11.19
N HIS A 51 -4.37 -8.20 -10.36
CA HIS A 51 -3.06 -7.86 -9.81
C HIS A 51 -2.88 -8.45 -8.41
N VAL A 52 -1.70 -8.94 -8.11
CA VAL A 52 -1.34 -9.46 -6.80
C VAL A 52 -0.13 -8.72 -6.27
N PHE A 53 -0.19 -8.21 -5.04
CA PHE A 53 0.95 -7.66 -4.33
C PHE A 53 1.43 -8.63 -3.25
N LEU A 54 2.72 -8.94 -3.27
CA LEU A 54 3.40 -9.76 -2.26
C LEU A 54 4.68 -9.05 -1.78
N GLY A 55 5.08 -9.35 -0.56
CA GLY A 55 6.40 -8.98 -0.04
C GLY A 55 7.35 -10.15 0.01
N VAL A 56 8.33 -10.06 0.90
CA VAL A 56 9.22 -11.18 1.30
C VAL A 56 8.84 -11.66 2.70
N PRO A 57 9.22 -12.88 3.12
CA PRO A 57 8.95 -13.37 4.46
C PRO A 57 9.38 -12.37 5.54
N GLY A 58 8.46 -12.03 6.45
CA GLY A 58 8.65 -11.11 7.56
C GLY A 58 8.56 -9.62 7.24
N ALA A 59 8.46 -9.24 5.96
CA ALA A 59 8.32 -7.84 5.56
C ALA A 59 7.51 -7.67 4.27
N PHE A 60 6.30 -7.16 4.40
CA PHE A 60 5.56 -6.68 3.24
C PHE A 60 6.17 -5.36 2.76
N SER A 61 6.18 -4.33 3.61
CA SER A 61 6.94 -3.09 3.38
C SER A 61 7.07 -2.30 4.68
N SER A 62 8.27 -1.76 4.93
CA SER A 62 8.52 -0.82 6.02
C SER A 62 8.18 0.64 5.67
N GLY A 63 7.51 0.88 4.55
CA GLY A 63 7.13 2.21 4.08
C GLY A 63 8.15 2.83 3.13
N ASN A 64 8.10 4.14 3.01
CA ASN A 64 9.04 4.89 2.17
C ASN A 64 10.48 4.78 2.67
N ASP A 65 11.44 4.78 1.75
CA ASP A 65 12.85 4.90 2.11
C ASP A 65 13.11 6.30 2.71
N LEU A 66 13.58 6.33 3.95
CA LEU A 66 13.80 7.59 4.67
C LEU A 66 14.86 8.48 4.00
N ALA A 67 15.78 7.90 3.24
CA ALA A 67 16.77 8.68 2.50
C ALA A 67 16.09 9.59 1.45
N ASP A 68 15.06 9.06 0.76
CA ASP A 68 14.29 9.86 -0.20
C ASP A 68 13.50 10.99 0.48
N PHE A 69 12.97 10.76 1.69
CA PHE A 69 12.31 11.81 2.49
C PHE A 69 13.27 12.89 2.94
N MET A 70 14.48 12.51 3.37
CA MET A 70 15.49 13.47 3.80
C MET A 70 15.93 14.41 2.69
N VAL A 71 16.01 13.93 1.44
CA VAL A 71 16.30 14.80 0.28
C VAL A 71 15.28 15.94 0.20
N VAL A 72 13.99 15.62 0.28
CA VAL A 72 12.92 16.63 0.21
C VAL A 72 12.90 17.52 1.47
N ALA A 73 13.05 16.95 2.65
CA ALA A 73 13.06 17.67 3.92
C ALA A 73 14.21 18.69 4.03
N THR A 74 15.32 18.44 3.33
CA THR A 74 16.49 19.33 3.28
C THR A 74 16.48 20.28 2.07
N GLY A 75 15.36 20.38 1.35
CA GLY A 75 15.19 21.33 0.25
C GLY A 75 15.55 20.81 -1.14
N GLY A 76 15.85 19.52 -1.28
CA GLY A 76 16.00 18.87 -2.59
C GLY A 76 14.67 18.67 -3.30
N GLU A 77 14.73 18.45 -4.61
CA GLU A 77 13.54 18.17 -5.42
C GLU A 77 13.03 16.75 -5.17
N GLY A 78 11.75 16.64 -4.81
CA GLY A 78 11.00 15.39 -4.83
C GLY A 78 10.57 15.06 -6.26
N GLY A 79 10.56 13.77 -6.62
CA GLY A 79 9.97 13.35 -7.89
C GLY A 79 8.46 13.14 -7.79
N THR A 80 7.85 12.73 -8.90
CA THR A 80 6.43 12.43 -9.01
C THR A 80 6.12 10.96 -8.77
N GLU A 81 7.12 10.09 -8.66
CA GLU A 81 6.97 8.64 -8.71
C GLU A 81 6.05 8.07 -7.63
N VAL A 82 6.10 8.64 -6.41
CA VAL A 82 5.18 8.27 -5.32
C VAL A 82 3.75 8.65 -5.71
N TRP A 83 3.54 9.90 -6.14
CA TRP A 83 2.23 10.40 -6.56
C TRP A 83 1.68 9.61 -7.76
N ASP A 84 2.53 9.32 -8.76
CA ASP A 84 2.16 8.52 -9.93
C ASP A 84 1.65 7.13 -9.54
N PHE A 85 2.32 6.51 -8.56
CA PHE A 85 1.88 5.22 -8.03
C PHE A 85 0.54 5.30 -7.29
N LEU A 86 0.34 6.33 -6.45
CA LEU A 86 -0.93 6.55 -5.76
C LEU A 86 -2.07 6.78 -6.76
N MET A 87 -1.81 7.51 -7.85
CA MET A 87 -2.77 7.69 -8.93
C MET A 87 -3.06 6.36 -9.68
N ALA A 88 -2.02 5.53 -9.89
CA ALA A 88 -2.20 4.21 -10.49
C ALA A 88 -3.09 3.32 -9.62
N LEU A 89 -2.86 3.28 -8.30
CA LEU A 89 -3.70 2.55 -7.34
C LEU A 89 -5.17 3.03 -7.36
N ALA A 90 -5.39 4.35 -7.40
CA ALA A 90 -6.72 4.92 -7.42
C ALA A 90 -7.49 4.61 -8.71
N ARG A 91 -6.77 4.52 -9.84
CA ARG A 91 -7.37 4.39 -11.17
C ARG A 91 -7.45 2.97 -11.70
N VAL A 92 -6.70 2.03 -11.13
CA VAL A 92 -6.67 0.63 -11.60
C VAL A 92 -8.07 0.05 -11.71
N ALA A 93 -8.40 -0.49 -12.91
CA ALA A 93 -9.72 -1.02 -13.18
C ALA A 93 -9.85 -2.49 -12.76
N LYS A 94 -8.74 -3.23 -12.77
CA LYS A 94 -8.72 -4.65 -12.40
C LYS A 94 -8.62 -4.85 -10.91
N PRO A 95 -9.14 -5.97 -10.37
CA PRO A 95 -9.02 -6.29 -8.95
C PRO A 95 -7.57 -6.41 -8.50
N ILE A 96 -7.34 -6.03 -7.24
CA ILE A 96 -6.06 -6.17 -6.54
C ILE A 96 -6.25 -7.11 -5.35
N VAL A 97 -5.37 -8.09 -5.22
CA VAL A 97 -5.26 -8.95 -4.02
C VAL A 97 -3.87 -8.74 -3.41
N SER A 98 -3.77 -8.72 -2.10
CA SER A 98 -2.47 -8.64 -1.43
C SER A 98 -2.27 -9.77 -0.41
N GLY A 99 -1.01 -10.16 -0.26
CA GLY A 99 -0.55 -11.07 0.79
C GLY A 99 0.50 -10.38 1.65
N VAL A 100 0.17 -10.17 2.92
CA VAL A 100 0.98 -9.39 3.86
C VAL A 100 1.57 -10.30 4.91
N ASP A 101 2.90 -10.36 4.97
CA ASP A 101 3.62 -11.10 5.99
C ASP A 101 4.54 -10.17 6.77
N GLY A 102 4.45 -10.19 8.11
CA GLY A 102 5.27 -9.39 8.99
C GLY A 102 4.89 -7.91 8.98
N ILE A 103 5.87 -7.02 8.79
CA ILE A 103 5.63 -5.57 8.90
C ILE A 103 4.96 -4.98 7.65
N ALA A 104 3.97 -4.12 7.90
CA ALA A 104 3.32 -3.26 6.91
C ALA A 104 3.21 -1.84 7.49
N VAL A 105 4.06 -0.90 7.03
CA VAL A 105 4.18 0.44 7.62
C VAL A 105 3.96 1.52 6.56
N GLY A 106 3.25 2.59 6.91
CA GLY A 106 2.96 3.69 6.00
C GLY A 106 2.23 3.20 4.75
N ILE A 107 2.80 3.45 3.57
CA ILE A 107 2.26 2.94 2.30
C ILE A 107 2.14 1.40 2.29
N GLY A 108 2.97 0.67 3.04
CA GLY A 108 2.81 -0.78 3.21
C GLY A 108 1.48 -1.15 3.87
N THR A 109 0.90 -0.27 4.68
CA THR A 109 -0.46 -0.41 5.24
C THR A 109 -1.50 0.17 4.29
N THR A 110 -1.32 1.42 3.84
CA THR A 110 -2.35 2.16 3.10
C THR A 110 -2.61 1.59 1.70
N LEU A 111 -1.62 0.94 1.07
CA LEU A 111 -1.82 0.18 -0.17
C LEU A 111 -2.95 -0.86 -0.01
N ASN A 112 -3.06 -1.51 1.15
CA ASN A 112 -4.08 -2.54 1.37
C ASN A 112 -5.51 -1.98 1.43
N LEU A 113 -5.70 -0.68 1.68
CA LEU A 113 -6.99 -0.01 1.56
C LEU A 113 -7.48 0.05 0.10
N HIS A 114 -6.59 -0.11 -0.86
CA HIS A 114 -6.91 -0.18 -2.29
C HIS A 114 -7.11 -1.62 -2.79
N CYS A 115 -6.78 -2.62 -1.98
CA CYS A 115 -6.97 -4.01 -2.35
C CYS A 115 -8.44 -4.42 -2.22
N ASP A 116 -8.87 -5.35 -3.07
CA ASP A 116 -10.21 -5.94 -2.99
C ASP A 116 -10.25 -7.08 -1.97
N LEU A 117 -9.14 -7.79 -1.81
CA LEU A 117 -8.91 -8.77 -0.74
C LEU A 117 -7.47 -8.64 -0.25
N THR A 118 -7.29 -8.68 1.07
CA THR A 118 -5.98 -8.74 1.71
C THR A 118 -5.91 -9.93 2.64
N PHE A 119 -4.90 -10.77 2.44
CA PHE A 119 -4.56 -11.87 3.34
C PHE A 119 -3.37 -11.47 4.19
N ALA A 120 -3.33 -11.89 5.43
CA ALA A 120 -2.20 -11.61 6.32
C ALA A 120 -1.80 -12.85 7.13
N THR A 121 -0.55 -12.90 7.56
CA THR A 121 -0.09 -13.92 8.52
C THR A 121 -0.35 -13.48 9.96
N PRO A 122 -0.40 -14.40 10.95
CA PRO A 122 -0.63 -14.03 12.35
C PRO A 122 0.39 -13.02 12.92
N ARG A 123 1.64 -13.04 12.42
CA ARG A 123 2.69 -12.10 12.85
C ARG A 123 2.62 -10.71 12.21
N THR A 124 1.64 -10.48 11.32
CA THR A 124 1.51 -9.21 10.61
C THR A 124 1.10 -8.08 11.55
N VAL A 125 1.77 -6.92 11.37
CA VAL A 125 1.42 -5.68 12.05
C VAL A 125 1.28 -4.57 11.00
N PHE A 126 0.10 -3.96 10.97
CA PHE A 126 -0.20 -2.77 10.17
C PHE A 126 -0.02 -1.52 11.00
N ARG A 127 0.72 -0.54 10.52
CA ARG A 127 0.97 0.71 11.24
C ARG A 127 1.15 1.89 10.28
N THR A 128 0.65 3.06 10.67
CA THR A 128 0.83 4.31 9.91
C THR A 128 1.32 5.43 10.83
N PRO A 129 2.63 5.55 11.09
CA PRO A 129 3.18 6.53 12.03
C PRO A 129 3.28 7.93 11.41
N PHE A 130 2.27 8.36 10.65
CA PHE A 130 2.29 9.66 9.95
C PHE A 130 2.43 10.82 10.93
N VAL A 131 1.54 10.90 11.91
CA VAL A 131 1.51 12.00 12.89
C VAL A 131 2.72 11.94 13.82
N ASP A 132 3.18 10.74 14.19
CA ASP A 132 4.42 10.53 14.96
C ASP A 132 5.65 11.14 14.25
N LEU A 133 5.61 11.19 12.91
CA LEU A 133 6.67 11.75 12.06
C LEU A 133 6.40 13.21 11.64
N GLY A 134 5.38 13.86 12.22
CA GLY A 134 4.98 15.22 11.85
C GLY A 134 4.33 15.31 10.47
N LEU A 135 3.90 14.17 9.92
CA LEU A 135 3.28 14.04 8.60
C LEU A 135 1.76 13.83 8.71
N VAL A 136 1.10 13.74 7.58
CA VAL A 136 -0.35 13.49 7.45
C VAL A 136 -0.59 12.19 6.70
N PRO A 137 -1.81 11.60 6.76
CA PRO A 137 -2.20 10.45 5.94
C PRO A 137 -2.00 10.70 4.43
N GLU A 138 -1.74 9.62 3.68
CA GLU A 138 -1.53 9.62 2.24
C GLU A 138 -2.32 8.49 1.57
N ALA A 139 -2.21 8.34 0.25
CA ALA A 139 -2.85 7.28 -0.54
C ALA A 139 -4.40 7.27 -0.46
N GLY A 140 -5.04 8.40 -0.21
CA GLY A 140 -6.48 8.45 -0.02
C GLY A 140 -6.95 7.80 1.27
N SER A 141 -6.03 7.45 2.17
CA SER A 141 -6.33 6.74 3.41
C SER A 141 -7.26 7.54 4.33
N SER A 142 -7.20 8.87 4.31
CA SER A 142 -8.12 9.72 5.07
C SER A 142 -9.58 9.65 4.58
N LEU A 143 -9.81 9.14 3.37
CA LEU A 143 -11.12 8.85 2.82
C LEU A 143 -11.50 7.38 2.99
N LEU A 144 -10.57 6.46 2.70
CA LEU A 144 -10.83 5.03 2.66
C LEU A 144 -10.91 4.41 4.06
N ALA A 145 -9.99 4.76 4.97
CA ALA A 145 -9.95 4.14 6.28
C ALA A 145 -11.23 4.39 7.11
N PRO A 146 -11.83 5.61 7.17
CA PRO A 146 -13.10 5.79 7.88
C PRO A 146 -14.25 4.96 7.29
N ARG A 147 -14.24 4.70 5.99
CA ARG A 147 -15.26 3.86 5.33
C ARG A 147 -15.11 2.38 5.67
N ILE A 148 -13.88 1.91 5.83
CA ILE A 148 -13.54 0.50 6.09
C ILE A 148 -13.56 0.20 7.59
N LEU A 149 -12.91 1.05 8.41
CA LEU A 149 -12.65 0.82 9.83
C LEU A 149 -13.63 1.56 10.77
N GLY A 150 -14.51 2.39 10.21
CA GLY A 150 -15.22 3.41 10.99
C GLY A 150 -14.29 4.52 11.49
N GLN A 151 -14.88 5.64 11.96
CA GLN A 151 -14.13 6.84 12.35
C GLN A 151 -13.10 6.58 13.46
N GLN A 152 -13.46 5.80 14.48
CA GLN A 152 -12.56 5.54 15.61
C GLN A 152 -11.39 4.64 15.22
N GLY A 153 -11.66 3.57 14.44
CA GLY A 153 -10.61 2.69 13.94
C GLY A 153 -9.63 3.43 13.02
N ALA A 154 -10.16 4.27 12.13
CA ALA A 154 -9.34 5.11 11.27
C ALA A 154 -8.49 6.10 12.07
N PHE A 155 -9.04 6.75 13.10
CA PHE A 155 -8.28 7.66 13.95
C PHE A 155 -7.20 6.94 14.76
N ALA A 156 -7.50 5.75 15.29
CA ALA A 156 -6.51 4.93 15.99
C ALA A 156 -5.32 4.55 15.07
N LEU A 157 -5.61 4.13 13.83
CA LEU A 157 -4.58 3.76 12.87
C LEU A 157 -3.83 4.98 12.33
N LEU A 158 -4.54 5.98 11.80
CA LEU A 158 -3.94 7.08 11.04
C LEU A 158 -3.52 8.27 11.91
N GLY A 159 -4.25 8.55 13.00
CA GLY A 159 -4.01 9.70 13.88
C GLY A 159 -3.12 9.35 15.07
N LEU A 160 -3.38 8.22 15.75
CA LEU A 160 -2.57 7.76 16.88
C LEU A 160 -1.38 6.88 16.47
N GLY A 161 -1.35 6.41 15.21
CA GLY A 161 -0.29 5.52 14.74
C GLY A 161 -0.24 4.16 15.45
N GLU A 162 -1.39 3.70 16.01
CA GLU A 162 -1.45 2.41 16.67
C GLU A 162 -1.13 1.26 15.72
N GLY A 163 -0.40 0.25 16.22
CA GLY A 163 -0.20 -1.00 15.51
C GLY A 163 -1.45 -1.88 15.58
N PHE A 164 -1.97 -2.29 14.42
CA PHE A 164 -3.04 -3.28 14.32
C PHE A 164 -2.42 -4.65 14.04
N SER A 165 -2.62 -5.60 14.96
CA SER A 165 -2.31 -7.01 14.69
C SER A 165 -3.18 -7.55 13.56
N ALA A 166 -2.81 -8.67 12.96
CA ALA A 166 -3.59 -9.33 11.93
C ALA A 166 -5.04 -9.58 12.38
N GLU A 167 -5.24 -10.06 13.61
CA GLU A 167 -6.57 -10.33 14.17
C GLU A 167 -7.39 -9.04 14.33
N ARG A 168 -6.77 -7.97 14.86
CA ARG A 168 -7.44 -6.67 14.97
C ARG A 168 -7.78 -6.11 13.59
N ALA A 169 -6.87 -6.24 12.64
CA ALA A 169 -7.08 -5.79 11.25
C ALA A 169 -8.24 -6.54 10.57
N LYS A 170 -8.35 -7.86 10.80
CA LYS A 170 -9.48 -8.67 10.32
C LYS A 170 -10.79 -8.23 10.99
N ALA A 171 -10.81 -8.12 12.31
CA ALA A 171 -12.00 -7.71 13.05
C ALA A 171 -12.49 -6.30 12.66
N ALA A 172 -11.57 -5.40 12.30
CA ALA A 172 -11.87 -4.05 11.84
C ALA A 172 -12.24 -3.96 10.34
N GLY A 173 -12.11 -5.03 9.56
CA GLY A 173 -12.38 -5.05 8.12
C GLY A 173 -11.25 -4.55 7.24
N LEU A 174 -10.05 -4.30 7.78
CA LEU A 174 -8.87 -3.89 7.01
C LEU A 174 -8.38 -5.02 6.11
N ILE A 175 -8.47 -6.26 6.57
CA ILE A 175 -8.07 -7.45 5.82
C ILE A 175 -9.21 -8.46 5.76
N TYR A 176 -9.15 -9.32 4.75
CA TYR A 176 -10.14 -10.35 4.49
C TYR A 176 -9.93 -11.57 5.41
N GLU A 177 -8.68 -12.10 5.46
CA GLU A 177 -8.42 -13.34 6.18
C GLU A 177 -7.01 -13.38 6.78
N VAL A 178 -6.88 -14.05 7.92
CA VAL A 178 -5.60 -14.42 8.53
C VAL A 178 -5.30 -15.88 8.19
N VAL A 179 -4.13 -16.15 7.62
CA VAL A 179 -3.70 -17.48 7.17
C VAL A 179 -2.31 -17.80 7.68
N GLU A 180 -2.01 -19.08 7.84
CA GLU A 180 -0.68 -19.53 8.26
C GLU A 180 0.42 -19.05 7.30
N GLU A 181 1.62 -18.77 7.83
CA GLU A 181 2.74 -18.21 7.06
C GLU A 181 3.05 -19.02 5.80
N GLY A 182 3.12 -20.35 5.92
CA GLY A 182 3.39 -21.25 4.80
C GLY A 182 2.25 -21.36 3.77
N ALA A 183 1.06 -20.86 4.08
CA ALA A 183 -0.12 -20.89 3.22
C ALA A 183 -0.42 -19.53 2.54
N LEU A 184 0.26 -18.45 2.92
CA LEU A 184 -0.09 -17.09 2.49
C LEU A 184 -0.15 -16.96 0.96
N GLU A 185 0.93 -17.28 0.25
CA GLU A 185 1.00 -17.13 -1.20
C GLU A 185 -0.02 -18.03 -1.92
N ALA A 186 -0.17 -19.27 -1.48
CA ALA A 186 -1.16 -20.20 -2.03
C ALA A 186 -2.59 -19.70 -1.86
N SER A 187 -2.93 -19.14 -0.69
CA SER A 187 -4.25 -18.54 -0.40
C SER A 187 -4.54 -17.34 -1.28
N VAL A 188 -3.56 -16.43 -1.42
CA VAL A 188 -3.64 -15.26 -2.29
C VAL A 188 -3.86 -15.66 -3.76
N LEU A 189 -3.06 -16.60 -4.27
CA LEU A 189 -3.15 -17.04 -5.67
C LEU A 189 -4.46 -17.83 -5.93
N THR A 190 -4.95 -18.58 -4.96
CA THR A 190 -6.25 -19.25 -5.04
C THR A 190 -7.38 -18.21 -5.17
N ALA A 191 -7.40 -17.19 -4.32
CA ALA A 191 -8.39 -16.12 -4.40
C ALA A 191 -8.28 -15.33 -5.71
N ALA A 192 -7.07 -14.99 -6.13
CA ALA A 192 -6.83 -14.31 -7.40
C ALA A 192 -7.32 -15.16 -8.59
N GLY A 193 -7.10 -16.47 -8.57
CA GLY A 193 -7.61 -17.42 -9.58
C GLY A 193 -9.14 -17.45 -9.63
N GLN A 194 -9.80 -17.46 -8.47
CA GLN A 194 -11.26 -17.39 -8.39
C GLN A 194 -11.81 -16.07 -8.96
N ILE A 195 -11.14 -14.96 -8.68
CA ILE A 195 -11.48 -13.63 -9.22
C ILE A 195 -11.27 -13.63 -10.74
N ALA A 196 -10.13 -14.12 -11.23
CA ALA A 196 -9.81 -14.18 -12.65
C ALA A 196 -10.79 -15.02 -13.48
N ALA A 197 -11.41 -16.04 -12.86
CA ALA A 197 -12.41 -16.90 -13.49
C ALA A 197 -13.80 -16.23 -13.61
N LYS A 198 -14.06 -15.12 -12.94
CA LYS A 198 -15.37 -14.44 -13.01
C LYS A 198 -15.56 -13.72 -14.35
N PRO A 199 -16.82 -13.53 -14.81
CA PRO A 199 -17.12 -12.70 -15.97
C PRO A 199 -16.55 -11.28 -15.77
N PRO A 200 -15.61 -10.82 -16.64
CA PRO A 200 -14.81 -9.62 -16.36
C PRO A 200 -15.61 -8.34 -16.29
N GLN A 201 -16.58 -8.20 -17.17
CA GLN A 201 -17.37 -7.00 -17.26
C GLN A 201 -18.31 -6.86 -16.06
N ALA A 202 -18.97 -7.96 -15.67
CA ALA A 202 -19.83 -7.98 -14.49
C ALA A 202 -19.02 -7.70 -13.20
N LEU A 203 -17.83 -8.31 -13.06
CA LEU A 203 -16.96 -8.08 -11.93
C LEU A 203 -16.49 -6.62 -11.85
N ARG A 204 -16.09 -6.03 -12.99
CA ARG A 204 -15.68 -4.63 -13.04
C ARG A 204 -16.80 -3.70 -12.61
N ILE A 205 -18.01 -3.88 -13.15
CA ILE A 205 -19.17 -3.05 -12.79
C ILE A 205 -19.50 -3.20 -11.29
N ALA A 206 -19.54 -4.43 -10.79
CA ALA A 206 -19.80 -4.69 -9.37
C ALA A 206 -18.75 -4.02 -8.47
N ARG A 207 -17.47 -4.12 -8.83
CA ARG A 207 -16.36 -3.47 -8.10
C ARG A 207 -16.50 -1.95 -8.10
N ASP A 208 -16.80 -1.34 -9.25
CA ASP A 208 -16.97 0.10 -9.38
C ASP A 208 -18.16 0.59 -8.54
N LEU A 209 -19.27 -0.14 -8.53
CA LEU A 209 -20.44 0.18 -7.68
C LEU A 209 -20.11 0.11 -6.18
N MET A 210 -19.33 -0.89 -5.74
CA MET A 210 -18.94 -1.03 -4.33
C MET A 210 -17.93 0.02 -3.89
N ARG A 211 -17.00 0.43 -4.75
CA ARG A 211 -15.94 1.38 -4.43
C ARG A 211 -16.39 2.84 -4.45
N GLY A 212 -17.41 3.15 -5.22
CA GLY A 212 -17.88 4.52 -5.43
C GLY A 212 -16.99 5.32 -6.39
N SER A 213 -17.02 6.65 -6.28
CA SER A 213 -16.35 7.56 -7.21
C SER A 213 -14.82 7.48 -7.10
N ARG A 214 -14.18 7.19 -8.23
CA ARG A 214 -12.71 7.27 -8.35
C ARG A 214 -12.23 8.71 -8.33
N GLU A 215 -13.03 9.62 -8.84
CA GLU A 215 -12.74 11.06 -8.88
C GLU A 215 -12.62 11.62 -7.46
N ASP A 216 -13.50 11.20 -6.55
CA ASP A 216 -13.43 11.60 -5.13
C ASP A 216 -12.14 11.09 -4.47
N LEU A 217 -11.74 9.86 -4.79
CA LEU A 217 -10.49 9.29 -4.28
C LEU A 217 -9.27 10.03 -4.84
N VAL A 218 -9.24 10.28 -6.14
CA VAL A 218 -8.18 11.06 -6.81
C VAL A 218 -8.09 12.47 -6.21
N ALA A 219 -9.23 13.15 -6.04
CA ALA A 219 -9.27 14.47 -5.43
C ALA A 219 -8.72 14.45 -4.00
N ARG A 220 -9.08 13.41 -3.20
CA ARG A 220 -8.56 13.25 -1.84
C ARG A 220 -7.05 13.02 -1.81
N ILE A 221 -6.50 12.17 -2.69
CA ILE A 221 -5.07 11.93 -2.79
C ILE A 221 -4.33 13.24 -3.12
N ASN A 222 -4.87 14.08 -4.00
CA ASN A 222 -4.26 15.36 -4.34
C ASN A 222 -4.19 16.28 -3.11
N VAL A 223 -5.30 16.41 -2.35
CA VAL A 223 -5.32 17.21 -1.11
C VAL A 223 -4.32 16.68 -0.09
N GLU A 224 -4.32 15.37 0.16
CA GLU A 224 -3.35 14.74 1.06
C GLU A 224 -1.91 15.00 0.62
N SER A 225 -1.62 14.88 -0.69
CA SER A 225 -0.28 15.09 -1.25
C SER A 225 0.23 16.53 -1.13
N GLU A 226 -0.66 17.52 -1.19
CA GLU A 226 -0.33 18.92 -0.93
C GLU A 226 0.09 19.10 0.54
N HIS A 227 -0.74 18.69 1.47
CA HIS A 227 -0.44 18.76 2.89
C HIS A 227 0.79 17.93 3.27
N PHE A 228 0.95 16.74 2.70
CA PHE A 228 2.11 15.88 2.98
C PHE A 228 3.42 16.58 2.57
N ARG A 229 3.46 17.21 1.39
CA ARG A 229 4.62 17.97 0.90
C ARG A 229 4.93 19.18 1.79
N GLU A 230 3.90 19.90 2.24
CA GLU A 230 4.06 21.03 3.17
C GLU A 230 4.62 20.56 4.51
N ARG A 231 4.02 19.49 5.08
CA ARG A 231 4.45 18.93 6.36
C ARG A 231 5.87 18.38 6.31
N LEU A 232 6.26 17.70 5.23
CA LEU A 232 7.59 17.14 5.08
C LEU A 232 8.71 18.22 5.18
N LYS A 233 8.40 19.47 4.82
CA LYS A 233 9.30 20.63 4.94
C LYS A 233 9.23 21.34 6.30
N SER A 234 8.33 20.93 7.19
CA SER A 234 8.13 21.56 8.49
C SER A 234 9.24 21.22 9.50
N ASP A 235 9.39 22.06 10.51
CA ASP A 235 10.32 21.83 11.61
C ASP A 235 9.93 20.58 12.42
N GLU A 236 8.64 20.32 12.60
CA GLU A 236 8.15 19.13 13.30
C GLU A 236 8.57 17.85 12.58
N ALA A 237 8.37 17.77 11.27
CA ALA A 237 8.75 16.59 10.50
C ALA A 237 10.28 16.40 10.50
N ARG A 238 11.07 17.49 10.33
CA ARG A 238 12.53 17.39 10.40
C ARG A 238 13.01 16.89 11.76
N ALA A 239 12.46 17.40 12.84
CA ALA A 239 12.82 16.98 14.20
C ALA A 239 12.45 15.51 14.43
N ALA A 240 11.23 15.09 14.05
CA ALA A 240 10.75 13.74 14.21
C ALA A 240 11.55 12.73 13.38
N LEU A 241 11.84 13.03 12.11
CA LEU A 241 12.65 12.18 11.23
C LEU A 241 14.08 12.02 11.76
N THR A 242 14.71 13.13 12.23
CA THR A 242 16.04 13.09 12.84
C THR A 242 16.05 12.20 14.09
N ALA A 243 15.08 12.40 14.98
CA ALA A 243 14.95 11.58 16.20
C ALA A 243 14.70 10.09 15.89
N PHE A 244 13.93 9.79 14.84
CA PHE A 244 13.69 8.41 14.41
C PHE A 244 14.97 7.75 13.87
N MET A 245 15.78 8.47 13.09
CA MET A 245 17.03 7.95 12.54
C MET A 245 18.08 7.70 13.63
N THR A 246 18.18 8.58 14.66
CA THR A 246 19.12 8.42 15.75
C THR A 246 18.78 7.26 16.70
N ARG A 247 17.50 6.86 16.82
CA ARG A 247 17.07 5.69 17.61
C ARG A 247 17.40 4.35 16.96
N LYS A 248 17.72 4.33 15.65
CA LYS A 248 18.05 3.11 14.89
C LYS A 248 19.55 2.76 14.88
N ASN A 249 20.39 3.65 15.39
CA ASN A 249 21.83 3.42 15.59
C ASN A 249 22.08 3.09 17.07
#